data_1c019517df81c9359973279849284248
#
_entry.id   1c019517df81c9359973279849284248
#
_cell.length_a   1.000
_cell.length_b   1.000
_cell.length_c   1.000
_cell.angle_alpha   90.00
_cell.angle_beta   90.00
_cell.angle_gamma   90.00
#
_symmetry.space_group_name_H-M   'P 1'
#
loop_
_entity.id
_entity.type
_entity.pdbx_description
1 polymer ?
#
loop_
_entity_poly.entity_id
_entity_poly.type
_entity_poly.pdbx_seq_one_letter_code
_entity_poly.pdbx_strand_id
1 'polypeptide(L)'
;MAGFVDKFKRMWDAPDDEYEYDEYGYGEEETENFDEDVTVRESSSRRNKVVNINTTAKLAVALFKPERFGEETRAIADELIKTHTVVLNLENTNKDMSRRIIDFLSGVAYANRGKIKKVASSTFIIIPNHVDLTGDDLLDELENNGVYF
;
A
#
# COMPACT_ATOMS: atom_id res chain seq x y z
N MET A 1 22.08 -14.75 37.67
CA MET A 1 22.15 -14.55 36.21
C MET A 1 20.73 -14.39 35.69
N ALA A 2 20.36 -13.20 35.31
CA ALA A 2 19.11 -12.96 34.62
C ALA A 2 19.21 -13.63 33.24
N GLY A 3 18.50 -14.74 33.06
CA GLY A 3 18.52 -15.47 31.83
C GLY A 3 17.93 -14.66 30.68
N PHE A 4 18.30 -15.04 29.48
CA PHE A 4 17.80 -14.46 28.21
C PHE A 4 16.25 -14.36 28.18
N VAL A 5 15.57 -15.26 28.91
CA VAL A 5 14.11 -15.29 29.07
C VAL A 5 13.58 -14.06 29.83
N ASP A 6 14.30 -13.57 30.85
CA ASP A 6 13.88 -12.40 31.62
C ASP A 6 14.01 -11.10 30.82
N LYS A 7 14.99 -11.05 29.91
CA LYS A 7 15.18 -9.92 28.99
C LYS A 7 14.10 -9.89 27.93
N PHE A 8 13.63 -11.05 27.50
CA PHE A 8 12.54 -11.20 26.53
C PHE A 8 11.18 -10.84 27.15
N LYS A 9 10.98 -11.20 28.42
CA LYS A 9 9.76 -10.91 29.18
C LYS A 9 9.57 -9.41 29.40
N ARG A 10 10.66 -8.67 29.65
CA ARG A 10 10.65 -7.20 29.78
C ARG A 10 10.37 -6.48 28.48
N MET A 11 10.63 -7.12 27.34
CA MET A 11 10.37 -6.54 26.03
C MET A 11 8.90 -6.67 25.64
N TRP A 12 8.19 -7.62 26.27
CA TRP A 12 6.74 -7.84 26.08
C TRP A 12 5.87 -7.23 27.18
N ASP A 13 6.47 -6.81 28.33
CA ASP A 13 5.83 -5.97 29.31
C ASP A 13 5.85 -4.51 28.79
N ALA A 14 5.18 -4.28 27.69
CA ALA A 14 4.72 -2.94 27.37
C ALA A 14 3.76 -2.51 28.49
N PRO A 15 3.86 -1.29 29.02
CA PRO A 15 2.88 -0.82 29.98
C PRO A 15 1.51 -1.03 29.36
N ASP A 16 0.60 -1.59 30.16
CA ASP A 16 -0.81 -1.73 29.82
C ASP A 16 -1.39 -0.32 29.59
N ASP A 17 -1.12 0.24 28.42
CA ASP A 17 -1.96 1.28 27.89
C ASP A 17 -3.21 0.53 27.43
N GLU A 18 -4.20 0.66 28.26
CA GLU A 18 -5.54 0.17 28.12
C GLU A 18 -6.11 0.64 26.78
N TYR A 19 -5.79 -0.13 25.71
CA TYR A 19 -6.49 0.00 24.45
C TYR A 19 -7.84 -0.66 24.66
N GLU A 20 -8.81 0.16 25.02
CA GLU A 20 -10.21 -0.18 24.99
C GLU A 20 -10.54 -0.59 23.54
N TYR A 21 -10.53 -1.91 23.29
CA TYR A 21 -11.08 -2.45 22.07
C TYR A 21 -12.58 -2.25 22.16
N ASP A 22 -13.08 -1.24 21.49
CA ASP A 22 -14.50 -1.15 21.21
C ASP A 22 -14.90 -2.45 20.53
N GLU A 23 -15.64 -3.25 21.27
CA GLU A 23 -16.27 -4.48 20.83
C GLU A 23 -17.24 -4.11 19.69
N TYR A 24 -16.75 -4.21 18.46
CA TYR A 24 -17.64 -4.19 17.30
C TYR A 24 -18.47 -5.46 17.36
N GLY A 25 -19.64 -5.30 17.99
CA GLY A 25 -20.67 -6.30 17.98
C GLY A 25 -21.02 -6.65 16.54
N TYR A 26 -20.70 -7.89 16.14
CA TYR A 26 -21.26 -8.47 14.95
C TYR A 26 -22.78 -8.56 15.19
N GLY A 27 -23.52 -7.65 14.58
CA GLY A 27 -24.96 -7.77 14.49
C GLY A 27 -25.27 -9.03 13.72
N GLU A 28 -25.96 -9.95 14.36
CA GLU A 28 -26.58 -11.09 13.72
C GLU A 28 -27.59 -10.53 12.71
N GLU A 29 -27.24 -10.54 11.43
CA GLU A 29 -28.23 -10.36 10.38
C GLU A 29 -29.00 -11.66 10.22
N GLU A 30 -30.28 -11.56 10.57
CA GLU A 30 -31.26 -12.60 10.32
C GLU A 30 -31.28 -12.92 8.81
N THR A 31 -31.02 -14.19 8.49
CA THR A 31 -31.24 -14.70 7.15
C THR A 31 -32.71 -14.82 6.87
N GLU A 32 -33.26 -13.83 6.19
CA GLU A 32 -34.59 -13.98 5.58
C GLU A 32 -34.46 -14.93 4.39
N ASN A 33 -35.16 -16.06 4.52
CA ASN A 33 -35.38 -17.00 3.44
C ASN A 33 -36.20 -16.34 2.33
N PHE A 34 -35.59 -16.11 1.20
CA PHE A 34 -36.31 -15.86 -0.04
C PHE A 34 -36.40 -17.17 -0.82
N ASP A 35 -37.54 -17.84 -0.66
CA ASP A 35 -38.05 -18.79 -1.65
C ASP A 35 -38.51 -17.98 -2.84
N GLU A 36 -37.82 -18.03 -3.93
CA GLU A 36 -38.35 -17.62 -5.21
C GLU A 36 -38.07 -18.64 -6.30
N ASP A 37 -39.20 -19.19 -6.64
CA ASP A 37 -39.57 -19.87 -7.83
C ASP A 37 -38.99 -19.26 -9.11
N VAL A 38 -37.90 -19.82 -9.60
CA VAL A 38 -37.30 -19.41 -10.86
C VAL A 38 -37.86 -20.28 -11.99
N THR A 39 -38.92 -19.81 -12.60
CA THR A 39 -39.34 -20.30 -13.88
C THR A 39 -38.29 -19.99 -14.96
N VAL A 40 -37.63 -21.03 -15.39
CA VAL A 40 -36.75 -21.02 -16.55
C VAL A 40 -37.55 -20.64 -17.80
N ARG A 41 -37.31 -19.44 -18.32
CA ARG A 41 -37.65 -19.11 -19.70
C ARG A 41 -36.38 -19.02 -20.51
N GLU A 42 -36.11 -20.07 -21.24
CA GLU A 42 -35.22 -20.02 -22.38
C GLU A 42 -35.72 -18.97 -23.38
N SER A 43 -34.97 -17.92 -23.59
CA SER A 43 -35.00 -17.18 -24.83
C SER A 43 -33.57 -16.87 -25.27
N SER A 44 -33.16 -17.62 -26.26
CA SER A 44 -32.00 -17.42 -27.08
C SER A 44 -32.04 -16.02 -27.70
N SER A 45 -31.29 -15.11 -27.15
CA SER A 45 -30.82 -13.93 -27.86
C SER A 45 -29.41 -13.65 -27.40
N ARG A 46 -28.46 -14.19 -28.14
CA ARG A 46 -27.03 -13.76 -28.07
C ARG A 46 -26.97 -12.32 -28.55
N ARG A 47 -27.37 -11.41 -27.70
CA ARG A 47 -26.98 -10.02 -27.87
C ARG A 47 -25.52 -9.93 -27.44
N ASN A 48 -24.67 -9.82 -28.43
CA ASN A 48 -23.28 -9.35 -28.18
C ASN A 48 -23.39 -8.02 -27.45
N LYS A 49 -23.33 -8.07 -26.12
CA LYS A 49 -23.21 -6.89 -25.31
C LYS A 49 -21.78 -6.40 -25.52
N VAL A 50 -21.60 -5.44 -26.42
CA VAL A 50 -20.36 -4.71 -26.55
C VAL A 50 -20.20 -3.93 -25.24
N VAL A 51 -19.45 -4.51 -24.31
CA VAL A 51 -19.02 -3.80 -23.12
C VAL A 51 -17.97 -2.80 -23.60
N ASN A 52 -18.38 -1.56 -23.72
CA ASN A 52 -17.48 -0.47 -24.03
C ASN A 52 -16.60 -0.26 -22.79
N ILE A 53 -15.47 -0.96 -22.72
CA ILE A 53 -14.46 -0.78 -21.67
C ILE A 53 -13.67 0.47 -22.03
N ASN A 54 -14.30 1.63 -21.98
CA ASN A 54 -13.62 2.89 -21.93
C ASN A 54 -13.17 3.12 -20.47
N THR A 55 -12.33 2.25 -19.97
CA THR A 55 -11.49 2.56 -18.84
C THR A 55 -10.34 3.44 -19.35
N THR A 56 -10.58 4.73 -19.50
CA THR A 56 -9.52 5.69 -19.37
C THR A 56 -9.04 5.59 -17.94
N ALA A 57 -8.13 4.67 -17.68
CA ALA A 57 -7.41 4.59 -16.42
C ALA A 57 -6.68 5.93 -16.27
N LYS A 58 -7.23 6.84 -15.47
CA LYS A 58 -6.56 8.08 -15.14
C LYS A 58 -5.34 7.69 -14.31
N LEU A 59 -4.16 7.76 -14.94
CA LEU A 59 -2.92 7.63 -14.21
C LEU A 59 -2.81 8.81 -13.25
N ALA A 60 -2.99 8.55 -11.97
CA ALA A 60 -2.78 9.56 -10.94
C ALA A 60 -1.39 9.41 -10.35
N VAL A 61 -0.66 10.51 -10.30
CA VAL A 61 0.66 10.60 -9.67
C VAL A 61 0.58 11.60 -8.54
N ALA A 62 0.89 11.18 -7.34
CA ALA A 62 0.91 12.01 -6.14
C ALA A 62 2.34 12.26 -5.69
N LEU A 63 2.69 13.51 -5.39
CA LEU A 63 4.00 13.90 -4.88
C LEU A 63 3.91 14.23 -3.38
N PHE A 64 4.78 13.61 -2.59
CA PHE A 64 4.85 13.83 -1.15
C PHE A 64 6.26 14.18 -0.69
N LYS A 65 6.34 15.07 0.31
CA LYS A 65 7.56 15.46 1.00
C LYS A 65 7.35 15.38 2.53
N PRO A 66 7.18 14.18 3.09
CA PRO A 66 6.94 14.05 4.51
C PRO A 66 8.20 14.43 5.31
N GLU A 67 8.01 15.17 6.38
CA GLU A 67 9.09 15.49 7.32
C GLU A 67 9.15 14.51 8.49
N ARG A 68 8.02 13.88 8.81
CA ARG A 68 7.86 12.98 9.96
C ARG A 68 7.10 11.73 9.58
N PHE A 69 7.31 10.69 10.38
CA PHE A 69 6.47 9.51 10.36
C PHE A 69 5.16 9.80 11.13
N GLY A 70 4.02 9.56 10.51
CA GLY A 70 2.71 9.80 11.15
C GLY A 70 1.58 9.90 10.12
N GLU A 71 0.75 10.92 10.26
CA GLU A 71 -0.43 11.13 9.42
C GLU A 71 -0.08 11.27 7.93
N GLU A 72 0.99 12.01 7.62
CA GLU A 72 1.47 12.16 6.24
C GLU A 72 1.85 10.80 5.63
N THR A 73 2.51 9.95 6.41
CA THR A 73 2.90 8.61 5.95
C THR A 73 1.68 7.72 5.70
N ARG A 74 0.63 7.86 6.51
CA ARG A 74 -0.64 7.16 6.30
C ARG A 74 -1.37 7.67 5.06
N ALA A 75 -1.40 8.99 4.86
CA ALA A 75 -1.99 9.58 3.64
C ALA A 75 -1.30 9.06 2.37
N ILE A 76 0.02 8.88 2.41
CA ILE A 76 0.78 8.26 1.30
C ILE A 76 0.32 6.80 1.10
N ALA A 77 0.17 6.04 2.17
CA ALA A 77 -0.30 4.66 2.10
C ALA A 77 -1.73 4.58 1.51
N ASP A 78 -2.60 5.51 1.87
CA ASP A 78 -3.96 5.59 1.33
C ASP A 78 -3.95 5.84 -0.19
N GLU A 79 -3.03 6.68 -0.69
CA GLU A 79 -2.87 6.88 -2.13
C GLU A 79 -2.38 5.60 -2.84
N LEU A 80 -1.49 4.85 -2.21
CA LEU A 80 -1.04 3.56 -2.74
C LEU A 80 -2.16 2.51 -2.76
N ILE A 81 -3.03 2.50 -1.74
CA ILE A 81 -4.21 1.61 -1.69
C ILE A 81 -5.19 1.96 -2.82
N LYS A 82 -5.32 3.23 -3.16
CA LYS A 82 -6.11 3.69 -4.34
C LYS A 82 -5.44 3.38 -5.67
N THR A 83 -4.32 2.67 -5.66
CA THR A 83 -3.53 2.32 -6.85
C THR A 83 -2.94 3.53 -7.61
N HIS A 84 -2.68 4.61 -6.91
CA HIS A 84 -1.97 5.77 -7.45
C HIS A 84 -0.45 5.55 -7.39
N THR A 85 0.26 6.14 -8.33
CA THR A 85 1.71 6.23 -8.28
C THR A 85 2.12 7.33 -7.31
N VAL A 86 3.09 7.05 -6.45
CA VAL A 86 3.60 8.03 -5.49
C VAL A 86 5.06 8.33 -5.77
N VAL A 87 5.39 9.61 -5.85
CA VAL A 87 6.77 10.12 -5.84
C VAL A 87 7.04 10.65 -4.44
N LEU A 88 8.00 10.05 -3.75
CA LEU A 88 8.35 10.34 -2.37
C LEU A 88 9.70 11.05 -2.31
N ASN A 89 9.71 12.31 -1.90
CA ASN A 89 10.93 13.07 -1.69
C ASN A 89 11.22 13.19 -0.18
N LEU A 90 12.34 12.61 0.25
CA LEU A 90 12.79 12.56 1.65
C LEU A 90 13.98 13.49 1.94
N GLU A 91 14.22 14.49 1.09
CA GLU A 91 15.36 15.39 1.22
C GLU A 91 15.35 16.16 2.55
N ASN A 92 14.16 16.54 3.03
CA ASN A 92 13.99 17.27 4.29
C ASN A 92 13.73 16.36 5.50
N THR A 93 13.75 15.05 5.30
CA THR A 93 13.49 14.06 6.34
C THR A 93 14.80 13.56 6.91
N ASN A 94 14.91 13.48 8.23
CA ASN A 94 16.11 12.91 8.85
C ASN A 94 16.24 11.42 8.49
N LYS A 95 17.47 10.89 8.57
CA LYS A 95 17.80 9.55 8.12
C LYS A 95 17.00 8.43 8.81
N ASP A 96 16.76 8.57 10.10
CA ASP A 96 16.03 7.55 10.87
C ASP A 96 14.53 7.54 10.51
N MET A 97 13.95 8.72 10.35
CA MET A 97 12.57 8.85 9.90
C MET A 97 12.41 8.39 8.45
N SER A 98 13.36 8.73 7.58
CA SER A 98 13.37 8.25 6.19
C SER A 98 13.34 6.74 6.11
N ARG A 99 14.19 6.06 6.88
CA ARG A 99 14.22 4.60 6.95
C ARG A 99 12.89 4.04 7.40
N ARG A 100 12.32 4.59 8.47
CA ARG A 100 11.04 4.16 9.03
C ARG A 100 9.88 4.33 8.03
N ILE A 101 9.86 5.46 7.32
CA ILE A 101 8.86 5.74 6.28
C ILE A 101 9.00 4.74 5.13
N ILE A 102 10.22 4.49 4.66
CA ILE A 102 10.49 3.55 3.57
C ILE A 102 10.09 2.12 3.97
N ASP A 103 10.44 1.68 5.18
CA ASP A 103 10.10 0.35 5.67
C ASP A 103 8.59 0.14 5.72
N PHE A 104 7.84 1.11 6.23
CA PHE A 104 6.38 1.07 6.26
C PHE A 104 5.78 1.05 4.85
N LEU A 105 6.19 1.98 3.98
CA LEU A 105 5.65 2.09 2.63
C LEU A 105 6.07 0.92 1.73
N SER A 106 7.22 0.32 1.97
CA SER A 106 7.64 -0.93 1.30
C SER A 106 6.68 -2.08 1.64
N GLY A 107 6.25 -2.17 2.90
CA GLY A 107 5.24 -3.14 3.32
C GLY A 107 3.88 -2.90 2.67
N VAL A 108 3.46 -1.64 2.58
CA VAL A 108 2.20 -1.27 1.89
C VAL A 108 2.28 -1.57 0.39
N ALA A 109 3.40 -1.22 -0.26
CA ALA A 109 3.62 -1.51 -1.67
C ALA A 109 3.59 -3.02 -1.93
N TYR A 110 4.29 -3.81 -1.11
CA TYR A 110 4.29 -5.26 -1.22
C TYR A 110 2.88 -5.85 -1.09
N ALA A 111 2.10 -5.42 -0.11
CA ALA A 111 0.72 -5.88 0.10
C ALA A 111 -0.18 -5.58 -1.11
N ASN A 112 0.04 -4.46 -1.78
CA ASN A 112 -0.68 -4.06 -2.99
C ASN A 112 -0.02 -4.55 -4.30
N ARG A 113 0.95 -5.44 -4.23
CA ARG A 113 1.71 -5.95 -5.39
C ARG A 113 2.40 -4.86 -6.21
N GLY A 114 2.67 -3.73 -5.57
CA GLY A 114 3.42 -2.62 -6.16
C GLY A 114 4.93 -2.81 -6.00
N LYS A 115 5.67 -1.87 -6.53
CA LYS A 115 7.14 -1.82 -6.45
C LYS A 115 7.58 -0.47 -5.93
N ILE A 116 8.64 -0.45 -5.13
CA ILE A 116 9.31 0.77 -4.70
C ILE A 116 10.70 0.80 -5.31
N LYS A 117 11.08 1.94 -5.88
CA LYS A 117 12.40 2.15 -6.49
C LYS A 117 12.96 3.49 -6.08
N LYS A 118 14.26 3.51 -5.86
CA LYS A 118 15.02 4.72 -5.62
C LYS A 118 15.40 5.35 -6.96
N VAL A 119 15.00 6.57 -7.19
CA VAL A 119 15.28 7.32 -8.43
C VAL A 119 16.29 8.44 -8.27
N ALA A 120 16.56 8.85 -7.04
CA ALA A 120 17.60 9.80 -6.69
C ALA A 120 18.03 9.59 -5.23
N SER A 121 19.05 10.32 -4.72
CA SER A 121 19.62 10.12 -3.39
C SER A 121 18.59 10.10 -2.26
N SER A 122 17.56 10.92 -2.35
CA SER A 122 16.49 11.03 -1.35
C SER A 122 15.09 10.91 -1.96
N THR A 123 14.99 10.46 -3.20
CA THR A 123 13.71 10.37 -3.92
C THR A 123 13.42 8.93 -4.32
N PHE A 124 12.21 8.51 -4.03
CA PHE A 124 11.70 7.19 -4.33
C PHE A 124 10.43 7.30 -5.15
N ILE A 125 10.20 6.33 -6.02
CA ILE A 125 8.93 6.16 -6.71
C ILE A 125 8.29 4.85 -6.28
N ILE A 126 6.99 4.90 -6.00
CA ILE A 126 6.19 3.73 -5.62
C ILE A 126 5.09 3.59 -6.66
N ILE A 127 5.13 2.49 -7.38
CA ILE A 127 4.22 2.21 -8.49
C ILE A 127 3.33 1.01 -8.17
N PRO A 128 2.05 1.04 -8.56
CA PRO A 128 1.17 -0.12 -8.47
C PRO A 128 1.54 -1.18 -9.54
N ASN A 129 0.99 -2.38 -9.38
CA ASN A 129 1.33 -3.53 -10.22
C ASN A 129 0.99 -3.37 -11.71
N HIS A 130 0.04 -2.50 -12.05
CA HIS A 130 -0.42 -2.26 -13.42
C HIS A 130 0.33 -1.12 -14.13
N VAL A 131 1.29 -0.50 -13.47
CA VAL A 131 2.14 0.56 -14.01
C VAL A 131 3.56 0.04 -14.15
N ASP A 132 4.13 0.17 -15.33
CA ASP A 132 5.53 -0.14 -15.58
C ASP A 132 6.38 1.13 -15.57
N LEU A 133 7.53 1.05 -14.91
CA LEU A 133 8.54 2.09 -14.94
C LEU A 133 9.55 1.75 -16.02
N THR A 134 9.58 2.54 -17.08
CA THR A 134 10.59 2.44 -18.14
C THR A 134 11.82 3.27 -17.77
N GLY A 135 13.01 2.81 -18.19
CA GLY A 135 14.28 3.45 -17.86
C GLY A 135 15.01 2.82 -16.66
N ASP A 136 14.56 1.66 -16.21
CA ASP A 136 15.14 0.91 -15.12
C ASP A 136 16.60 0.54 -15.36
N ASP A 137 16.87 0.10 -16.59
CA ASP A 137 18.23 -0.27 -17.03
C ASP A 137 19.21 0.91 -16.93
N LEU A 138 18.72 2.13 -17.13
CA LEU A 138 19.55 3.34 -17.03
C LEU A 138 19.90 3.68 -15.58
N LEU A 139 19.00 3.39 -14.63
CA LEU A 139 19.27 3.58 -13.20
C LEU A 139 20.31 2.58 -12.69
N ASP A 140 20.19 1.32 -13.10
CA ASP A 140 21.15 0.26 -12.77
C ASP A 140 22.52 0.53 -13.40
N GLU A 141 22.58 1.05 -14.63
CA GLU A 141 23.82 1.47 -15.29
C GLU A 141 24.48 2.66 -14.58
N LEU A 142 23.69 3.62 -14.10
CA LEU A 142 24.21 4.77 -13.37
C LEU A 142 24.77 4.36 -12.01
N GLU A 143 24.14 3.45 -11.29
CA GLU A 143 24.67 2.90 -10.03
C GLU A 143 25.95 2.10 -10.27
N ASN A 144 26.01 1.29 -11.32
CA ASN A 144 27.18 0.47 -11.67
C ASN A 144 28.38 1.31 -12.15
N ASN A 145 28.12 2.47 -12.75
CA ASN A 145 29.17 3.39 -13.20
C ASN A 145 29.67 4.36 -12.14
N GLY A 146 29.23 4.18 -10.87
CA GLY A 146 29.74 4.95 -9.73
C GLY A 146 29.22 6.39 -9.67
N VAL A 147 28.17 6.71 -10.41
CA VAL A 147 27.47 7.99 -10.27
C VAL A 147 26.54 7.89 -9.08
N TYR A 148 27.05 8.23 -7.92
CA TYR A 148 26.25 8.33 -6.69
C TYR A 148 25.51 9.66 -6.70
N PHE A 149 24.21 9.60 -6.81
CA PHE A 149 23.34 10.75 -6.60
C PHE A 149 22.99 10.95 -5.13
#